data_186a9968c6809ff13c37bf6c1ad23773
#
_entry.id   186a9968c6809ff13c37bf6c1ad23773
#
_cell.length_a   1.000
_cell.length_b   1.000
_cell.length_c   1.000
_cell.angle_alpha   90.00
_cell.angle_beta   90.00
_cell.angle_gamma   90.00
#
_symmetry.space_group_name_H-M   'P 1'
#
loop_
_entity.id
_entity.type
_entity.pdbx_description
1 polymer ?
#
loop_
_entity_poly.entity_id
_entity_poly.type
_entity_poly.pdbx_seq_one_letter_code
_entity_poly.pdbx_strand_id
1 'polypeptide(L)'
;MSLQKIDVVNKKAVKYAVSAALAVVLLYLSFRGVKWDEFMSALKCCHWWWVVAAMLAGVASFWFRALRWKGLLAPIDSSTSSKTVFNAVNIGLFTNLILPRVGEFIRCGVITRNSAPSEDGKQHQASYDKVLGTVVMERSWDVLTLILILCTVMVTMWSRFGGFVEEKILQPFAGRFNADVWWLFAGLVLLCVAGVLAVWKLRNLSKVISALFGFVKGLWQGVVSCFKMKRWWVFLIYTALIWLMYWLMSWTILRSLSGVDVSALSLDFSAAVSRLSELGPSDALFLMLVGSLSSLVPVPGGFGAFHYIVATALASVYGIPFPVGIIFATLSHESQTIAVLLCGAGSYVSESMS
;
A
#
# COMPACT_ATOMS: atom_id res chain seq x y z
N MET A 1 35.20 -1.13 -18.06
CA MET A 1 33.85 -1.45 -17.54
C MET A 1 33.29 -2.54 -18.43
N SER A 2 33.02 -3.75 -17.92
CA SER A 2 32.67 -4.91 -18.75
C SER A 2 31.31 -4.72 -19.43
N LEU A 3 31.12 -5.23 -20.66
CA LEU A 3 29.87 -5.21 -21.42
C LEU A 3 28.67 -5.69 -20.57
N GLN A 4 28.87 -6.65 -19.69
CA GLN A 4 27.87 -7.15 -18.74
C GLN A 4 27.37 -6.08 -17.74
N LYS A 5 28.22 -5.15 -17.30
CA LYS A 5 27.81 -4.03 -16.42
C LYS A 5 26.96 -3.01 -17.18
N ILE A 6 27.27 -2.75 -18.45
CA ILE A 6 26.51 -1.84 -19.30
C ILE A 6 25.11 -2.39 -19.56
N ASP A 7 24.97 -3.68 -19.84
CA ASP A 7 23.69 -4.35 -20.07
C ASP A 7 22.77 -4.33 -18.80
N VAL A 8 23.35 -4.51 -17.63
CA VAL A 8 22.59 -4.46 -16.36
C VAL A 8 22.13 -3.03 -16.05
N VAL A 9 22.97 -2.02 -16.33
CA VAL A 9 22.62 -0.60 -16.14
C VAL A 9 21.52 -0.21 -17.10
N ASN A 10 21.61 -0.59 -18.39
CA ASN A 10 20.59 -0.31 -19.40
C ASN A 10 19.23 -0.96 -19.05
N LYS A 11 19.22 -2.22 -18.59
CA LYS A 11 17.98 -2.91 -18.16
C LYS A 11 17.32 -2.22 -16.98
N LYS A 12 18.10 -1.72 -16.01
CA LYS A 12 17.55 -0.96 -14.87
C LYS A 12 17.00 0.40 -15.31
N ALA A 13 17.71 1.14 -16.16
CA ALA A 13 17.27 2.40 -16.69
C ALA A 13 15.95 2.26 -17.49
N VAL A 14 15.84 1.26 -18.34
CA VAL A 14 14.60 0.93 -19.06
C VAL A 14 13.46 0.63 -18.11
N LYS A 15 13.68 -0.16 -17.05
CA LYS A 15 12.65 -0.46 -16.06
C LYS A 15 12.11 0.81 -15.38
N TYR A 16 12.97 1.72 -14.97
CA TYR A 16 12.55 2.97 -14.34
C TYR A 16 11.87 3.92 -15.34
N ALA A 17 12.35 3.98 -16.57
CA ALA A 17 11.71 4.76 -17.63
C ALA A 17 10.29 4.25 -17.93
N VAL A 18 10.09 2.93 -18.05
CA VAL A 18 8.76 2.31 -18.22
C VAL A 18 7.86 2.60 -17.02
N SER A 19 8.38 2.50 -15.81
CA SER A 19 7.63 2.79 -14.58
C SER A 19 7.19 4.26 -14.52
N ALA A 20 8.08 5.20 -14.88
CA ALA A 20 7.76 6.62 -14.96
C ALA A 20 6.76 6.92 -16.08
N ALA A 21 6.94 6.34 -17.26
CA ALA A 21 6.00 6.48 -18.39
C ALA A 21 4.60 5.97 -18.00
N LEU A 22 4.51 4.83 -17.31
CA LEU A 22 3.24 4.29 -16.80
C LEU A 22 2.58 5.27 -15.81
N ALA A 23 3.35 5.88 -14.89
CA ALA A 23 2.83 6.90 -13.97
C ALA A 23 2.26 8.11 -14.73
N VAL A 24 2.97 8.62 -15.75
CA VAL A 24 2.51 9.75 -16.58
C VAL A 24 1.22 9.38 -17.32
N VAL A 25 1.15 8.20 -17.92
CA VAL A 25 -0.06 7.74 -18.61
C VAL A 25 -1.23 7.62 -17.65
N LEU A 26 -1.04 7.03 -16.47
CA LEU A 26 -2.08 6.89 -15.47
C LEU A 26 -2.53 8.23 -14.88
N LEU A 27 -1.61 9.17 -14.66
CA LEU A 27 -1.95 10.56 -14.30
C LEU A 27 -2.78 11.23 -15.40
N TYR A 28 -2.33 11.16 -16.64
CA TYR A 28 -3.07 11.71 -17.77
C TYR A 28 -4.50 11.13 -17.84
N LEU A 29 -4.65 9.81 -17.73
CA LEU A 29 -5.96 9.15 -17.75
C LEU A 29 -6.82 9.55 -16.55
N SER A 30 -6.20 9.76 -15.37
CA SER A 30 -6.90 10.17 -14.16
C SER A 30 -7.46 11.59 -14.26
N PHE A 31 -6.70 12.52 -14.82
CA PHE A 31 -7.09 13.93 -14.90
C PHE A 31 -7.71 14.33 -16.24
N ARG A 32 -7.77 13.41 -17.21
CA ARG A 32 -8.42 13.65 -18.48
C ARG A 32 -9.93 13.86 -18.29
N GLY A 33 -10.43 15.02 -18.72
CA GLY A 33 -11.85 15.37 -18.61
C GLY A 33 -12.27 15.93 -17.24
N VAL A 34 -11.33 16.14 -16.33
CA VAL A 34 -11.59 16.87 -15.08
C VAL A 34 -11.75 18.36 -15.40
N LYS A 35 -12.86 18.93 -14.97
CA LYS A 35 -13.12 20.38 -15.04
C LYS A 35 -12.38 21.05 -13.88
N TRP A 36 -11.28 21.70 -14.21
CA TRP A 36 -10.37 22.29 -13.22
C TRP A 36 -11.02 23.32 -12.31
N ASP A 37 -11.96 24.11 -12.83
CA ASP A 37 -12.67 25.13 -12.02
C ASP A 37 -13.53 24.46 -10.95
N GLU A 38 -14.28 23.39 -11.29
CA GLU A 38 -15.09 22.63 -10.33
C GLU A 38 -14.20 21.88 -9.33
N PHE A 39 -13.09 21.28 -9.80
CA PHE A 39 -12.12 20.59 -8.96
C PHE A 39 -11.49 21.54 -7.93
N MET A 40 -11.02 22.72 -8.35
CA MET A 40 -10.43 23.71 -7.48
C MET A 40 -11.46 24.30 -6.50
N SER A 41 -12.68 24.52 -6.94
CA SER A 41 -13.77 24.97 -6.08
C SER A 41 -14.08 23.94 -4.99
N ALA A 42 -14.16 22.66 -5.33
CA ALA A 42 -14.37 21.60 -4.35
C ALA A 42 -13.21 21.50 -3.34
N LEU A 43 -11.96 21.67 -3.79
CA LEU A 43 -10.81 21.71 -2.86
C LEU A 43 -10.84 22.91 -1.93
N LYS A 44 -11.32 24.08 -2.38
CA LYS A 44 -11.47 25.27 -1.53
C LYS A 44 -12.54 25.09 -0.47
N CYS A 45 -13.63 24.39 -0.80
CA CYS A 45 -14.76 24.15 0.11
C CYS A 45 -14.47 23.06 1.15
N CYS A 46 -13.47 22.19 0.96
CA CYS A 46 -13.24 21.07 1.87
C CYS A 46 -12.80 21.53 3.27
N HIS A 47 -13.16 20.75 4.28
CA HIS A 47 -12.78 20.99 5.66
C HIS A 47 -11.32 20.52 5.91
N TRP A 48 -10.37 21.40 5.74
CA TRP A 48 -8.92 21.13 5.82
C TRP A 48 -8.47 20.52 7.14
N TRP A 49 -9.18 20.75 8.24
CA TRP A 49 -8.88 20.09 9.52
C TRP A 49 -8.91 18.57 9.46
N TRP A 50 -9.84 18.01 8.66
CA TRP A 50 -9.89 16.59 8.45
C TRP A 50 -8.75 16.08 7.57
N VAL A 51 -8.27 16.89 6.64
CA VAL A 51 -7.07 16.57 5.83
C VAL A 51 -5.83 16.57 6.74
N VAL A 52 -5.70 17.55 7.65
CA VAL A 52 -4.63 17.56 8.66
C VAL A 52 -4.74 16.35 9.58
N ALA A 53 -5.95 15.95 10.00
CA ALA A 53 -6.15 14.72 10.77
C ALA A 53 -5.70 13.46 10.01
N ALA A 54 -5.96 13.38 8.68
CA ALA A 54 -5.44 12.32 7.83
C ALA A 54 -3.91 12.30 7.81
N MET A 55 -3.27 13.47 7.66
CA MET A 55 -1.79 13.58 7.69
C MET A 55 -1.23 13.12 9.05
N LEU A 56 -1.85 13.52 10.16
CA LEU A 56 -1.43 13.09 11.51
C LEU A 56 -1.59 11.57 11.69
N ALA A 57 -2.70 10.99 11.21
CA ALA A 57 -2.87 9.54 11.19
C ALA A 57 -1.79 8.85 10.33
N GLY A 58 -1.41 9.45 9.20
CA GLY A 58 -0.29 9.00 8.37
C GLY A 58 1.03 8.98 9.14
N VAL A 59 1.39 10.08 9.79
CA VAL A 59 2.62 10.17 10.62
C VAL A 59 2.58 9.16 11.77
N ALA A 60 1.42 8.99 12.45
CA ALA A 60 1.25 7.97 13.47
C ALA A 60 1.47 6.55 12.92
N SER A 61 1.01 6.28 11.70
CA SER A 61 1.26 4.99 11.03
C SER A 61 2.76 4.74 10.82
N PHE A 62 3.54 5.76 10.42
CA PHE A 62 4.99 5.66 10.25
C PHE A 62 5.68 5.33 11.59
N TRP A 63 5.22 5.95 12.68
CA TRP A 63 5.73 5.68 14.02
C TRP A 63 5.43 4.25 14.47
N PHE A 64 4.19 3.78 14.32
CA PHE A 64 3.84 2.39 14.65
C PHE A 64 4.59 1.38 13.78
N ARG A 65 4.84 1.68 12.51
CA ARG A 65 5.70 0.86 11.64
C ARG A 65 7.12 0.80 12.16
N ALA A 66 7.69 1.92 12.60
CA ALA A 66 9.02 1.97 13.17
C ALA A 66 9.11 1.14 14.46
N LEU A 67 8.12 1.26 15.37
CA LEU A 67 8.08 0.48 16.60
C LEU A 67 7.91 -1.02 16.35
N ARG A 68 7.06 -1.38 15.39
CA ARG A 68 6.87 -2.77 14.95
C ARG A 68 8.17 -3.34 14.41
N TRP A 69 8.84 -2.60 13.52
CA TRP A 69 10.10 -3.04 12.91
C TRP A 69 11.24 -3.11 13.94
N LYS A 70 11.29 -2.17 14.88
CA LYS A 70 12.25 -2.26 16.01
C LYS A 70 12.11 -3.57 16.77
N GLY A 71 10.88 -4.05 16.99
CA GLY A 71 10.64 -5.36 17.60
C GLY A 71 11.24 -6.53 16.81
N LEU A 72 11.23 -6.45 15.47
CA LEU A 72 11.86 -7.44 14.60
C LEU A 72 13.40 -7.34 14.57
N LEU A 73 13.95 -6.14 14.77
CA LEU A 73 15.38 -5.90 14.82
C LEU A 73 16.00 -6.29 16.17
N ALA A 74 15.23 -6.25 17.26
CA ALA A 74 15.73 -6.48 18.62
C ALA A 74 16.52 -7.79 18.82
N PRO A 75 16.21 -8.93 18.16
CA PRO A 75 17.03 -10.14 18.25
C PRO A 75 18.37 -10.04 17.50
N ILE A 76 18.52 -9.08 16.60
CA ILE A 76 19.72 -8.88 15.77
C ILE A 76 20.62 -7.83 16.42
N ASP A 77 20.02 -6.68 16.78
CA ASP A 77 20.69 -5.58 17.46
C ASP A 77 19.68 -4.85 18.36
N SER A 78 19.79 -5.07 19.65
CA SER A 78 18.92 -4.44 20.66
C SER A 78 19.31 -2.98 20.94
N SER A 79 20.47 -2.53 20.51
CA SER A 79 21.01 -1.18 20.77
C SER A 79 20.39 -0.13 19.85
N THR A 80 19.85 -0.54 18.68
CA THR A 80 19.26 0.38 17.69
C THR A 80 18.12 1.21 18.31
N SER A 81 18.27 2.54 18.26
CA SER A 81 17.30 3.46 18.84
C SER A 81 15.98 3.52 18.06
N SER A 82 14.88 3.85 18.74
CA SER A 82 13.57 4.05 18.05
C SER A 82 13.62 5.22 17.05
N LYS A 83 14.44 6.25 17.33
CA LYS A 83 14.65 7.38 16.43
C LYS A 83 15.32 6.93 15.13
N THR A 84 16.39 6.14 15.21
CA THR A 84 17.09 5.60 14.03
C THR A 84 16.16 4.72 13.19
N VAL A 85 15.35 3.87 13.83
CA VAL A 85 14.38 3.02 13.11
C VAL A 85 13.29 3.88 12.44
N PHE A 86 12.78 4.91 13.12
CA PHE A 86 11.82 5.85 12.55
C PHE A 86 12.40 6.60 11.35
N ASN A 87 13.62 7.10 11.48
CA ASN A 87 14.33 7.77 10.39
C ASN A 87 14.53 6.81 9.20
N ALA A 88 14.96 5.58 9.45
CA ALA A 88 15.15 4.58 8.40
C ALA A 88 13.85 4.28 7.64
N VAL A 89 12.72 4.13 8.35
CA VAL A 89 11.40 3.92 7.74
C VAL A 89 11.02 5.12 6.87
N ASN A 90 11.15 6.34 7.35
CA ASN A 90 10.76 7.55 6.62
C ASN A 90 11.66 7.82 5.41
N ILE A 91 12.98 7.60 5.52
CA ILE A 91 13.91 7.67 4.39
C ILE A 91 13.53 6.63 3.32
N GLY A 92 13.14 5.42 3.74
CA GLY A 92 12.64 4.40 2.83
C GLY A 92 11.36 4.82 2.11
N LEU A 93 10.38 5.36 2.83
CA LEU A 93 9.12 5.87 2.24
C LEU A 93 9.38 7.03 1.28
N PHE A 94 10.22 7.98 1.68
CA PHE A 94 10.64 9.10 0.82
C PHE A 94 11.32 8.62 -0.46
N THR A 95 12.22 7.64 -0.36
CA THR A 95 12.88 7.06 -1.53
C THR A 95 11.88 6.41 -2.48
N ASN A 96 10.83 5.76 -1.97
CA ASN A 96 9.80 5.11 -2.78
C ASN A 96 8.92 6.09 -3.56
N LEU A 97 8.89 7.39 -3.19
CA LEU A 97 8.24 8.42 -4.01
C LEU A 97 8.96 8.63 -5.35
N ILE A 98 10.28 8.42 -5.38
CA ILE A 98 11.12 8.65 -6.57
C ILE A 98 11.39 7.32 -7.28
N LEU A 99 11.83 6.32 -6.53
CA LEU A 99 12.25 5.01 -7.03
C LEU A 99 11.39 3.90 -6.42
N PRO A 100 10.42 3.34 -7.15
CA PRO A 100 9.48 2.38 -6.60
C PRO A 100 10.21 1.14 -6.04
N ARG A 101 9.87 0.78 -4.80
CA ARG A 101 10.38 -0.39 -4.07
C ARG A 101 11.88 -0.38 -3.72
N VAL A 102 12.60 0.72 -3.98
CA VAL A 102 14.02 0.84 -3.60
C VAL A 102 14.17 1.20 -2.12
N GLY A 103 13.19 1.86 -1.55
CA GLY A 103 13.21 2.33 -0.17
C GLY A 103 13.37 1.22 0.87
N GLU A 104 12.86 -0.01 0.60
CA GLU A 104 13.07 -1.17 1.47
C GLU A 104 14.56 -1.53 1.60
N PHE A 105 15.32 -1.40 0.52
CA PHE A 105 16.76 -1.64 0.51
C PHE A 105 17.53 -0.51 1.20
N ILE A 106 17.12 0.75 0.96
CA ILE A 106 17.77 1.92 1.56
C ILE A 106 17.60 1.90 3.09
N ARG A 107 16.40 1.65 3.62
CA ARG A 107 16.18 1.59 5.07
C ARG A 107 17.00 0.48 5.76
N CYS A 108 17.25 -0.66 5.07
CA CYS A 108 18.16 -1.68 5.58
C CYS A 108 19.60 -1.14 5.70
N GLY A 109 20.08 -0.39 4.70
CA GLY A 109 21.39 0.24 4.72
C GLY A 109 21.54 1.24 5.88
N VAL A 110 20.50 2.03 6.16
CA VAL A 110 20.49 2.99 7.30
C VAL A 110 20.65 2.23 8.62
N ILE A 111 19.89 1.16 8.85
CA ILE A 111 20.01 0.36 10.07
C ILE A 111 21.38 -0.29 10.20
N THR A 112 21.87 -0.94 9.13
CA THR A 112 23.19 -1.59 9.15
C THR A 112 24.30 -0.61 9.48
N ARG A 113 24.27 0.59 8.88
CA ARG A 113 25.28 1.64 9.13
C ARG A 113 25.30 2.12 10.59
N ASN A 114 24.12 2.21 11.22
CA ASN A 114 23.95 2.74 12.59
C ASN A 114 23.96 1.65 13.66
N SER A 115 24.19 0.39 13.29
CA SER A 115 24.26 -0.73 14.21
C SER A 115 25.61 -0.76 14.92
N ALA A 116 25.62 -1.25 16.17
CA ALA A 116 26.83 -1.47 16.95
C ALA A 116 27.82 -2.40 16.22
N PRO A 117 29.12 -2.24 16.42
CA PRO A 117 30.12 -3.21 15.95
C PRO A 117 29.83 -4.60 16.54
N SER A 118 30.12 -5.66 15.78
CA SER A 118 30.11 -7.03 16.29
C SER A 118 31.24 -7.24 17.32
N GLU A 119 31.09 -8.23 18.20
CA GLU A 119 32.11 -8.60 19.20
C GLU A 119 33.51 -8.82 18.58
N ASP A 120 33.55 -9.31 17.33
CA ASP A 120 34.78 -9.52 16.58
C ASP A 120 35.34 -8.22 15.95
N GLY A 121 34.66 -7.08 16.05
CA GLY A 121 35.06 -5.79 15.48
C GLY A 121 35.13 -5.72 13.95
N LYS A 122 34.80 -6.81 13.25
CA LYS A 122 34.90 -6.93 11.79
C LYS A 122 33.64 -6.60 11.02
N GLN A 123 32.48 -6.68 11.66
CA GLN A 123 31.18 -6.46 11.04
C GLN A 123 30.22 -5.78 12.03
N HIS A 124 29.13 -5.17 11.50
CA HIS A 124 28.03 -4.68 12.32
C HIS A 124 27.15 -5.84 12.80
N GLN A 125 26.59 -5.75 14.02
CA GLN A 125 25.67 -6.77 14.57
C GLN A 125 24.45 -6.95 13.65
N ALA A 126 23.86 -5.86 13.17
CA ALA A 126 22.79 -5.88 12.19
C ALA A 126 23.35 -5.93 10.76
N SER A 127 23.86 -7.09 10.33
CA SER A 127 24.27 -7.29 8.95
C SER A 127 23.10 -7.11 7.98
N TYR A 128 23.39 -6.60 6.78
CA TYR A 128 22.37 -6.20 5.79
C TYR A 128 21.41 -7.33 5.42
N ASP A 129 21.89 -8.54 5.27
CA ASP A 129 21.10 -9.75 4.95
C ASP A 129 20.10 -10.09 6.07
N LYS A 130 20.52 -10.01 7.34
CA LYS A 130 19.65 -10.22 8.50
C LYS A 130 18.55 -9.16 8.58
N VAL A 131 18.93 -7.88 8.40
CA VAL A 131 17.98 -6.76 8.39
C VAL A 131 16.98 -6.91 7.24
N LEU A 132 17.43 -7.28 6.05
CA LEU A 132 16.56 -7.53 4.90
C LEU A 132 15.57 -8.68 5.19
N GLY A 133 16.01 -9.72 5.90
CA GLY A 133 15.13 -10.81 6.36
C GLY A 133 13.97 -10.31 7.22
N THR A 134 14.19 -9.31 8.10
CA THR A 134 13.11 -8.71 8.89
C THR A 134 12.11 -7.92 8.03
N VAL A 135 12.57 -7.28 6.95
CA VAL A 135 11.70 -6.60 5.99
C VAL A 135 10.80 -7.58 5.25
N VAL A 136 11.35 -8.72 4.83
CA VAL A 136 10.54 -9.79 4.20
C VAL A 136 9.46 -10.28 5.16
N MET A 137 9.80 -10.52 6.42
CA MET A 137 8.84 -10.89 7.46
C MET A 137 7.74 -9.82 7.63
N GLU A 138 8.11 -8.55 7.72
CA GLU A 138 7.17 -7.43 7.80
C GLU A 138 6.20 -7.43 6.62
N ARG A 139 6.69 -7.55 5.39
CA ARG A 139 5.87 -7.60 4.18
C ARG A 139 4.95 -8.82 4.13
N SER A 140 5.40 -9.97 4.60
CA SER A 140 4.57 -11.18 4.67
C SER A 140 3.34 -10.95 5.56
N TRP A 141 3.52 -10.31 6.70
CA TRP A 141 2.42 -9.94 7.59
C TRP A 141 1.50 -8.87 7.02
N ASP A 142 2.05 -7.86 6.33
CA ASP A 142 1.24 -6.83 5.66
C ASP A 142 0.34 -7.46 4.59
N VAL A 143 0.86 -8.39 3.79
CA VAL A 143 0.08 -9.13 2.77
C VAL A 143 -0.99 -10.01 3.42
N LEU A 144 -0.65 -10.76 4.46
CA LEU A 144 -1.62 -11.59 5.20
C LEU A 144 -2.75 -10.73 5.78
N THR A 145 -2.41 -9.61 6.42
CA THR A 145 -3.40 -8.71 7.00
C THR A 145 -4.30 -8.10 5.92
N LEU A 146 -3.72 -7.68 4.78
CA LEU A 146 -4.49 -7.18 3.65
C LEU A 146 -5.52 -8.22 3.15
N ILE A 147 -5.09 -9.48 3.00
CA ILE A 147 -5.98 -10.58 2.59
C ILE A 147 -7.08 -10.80 3.63
N LEU A 148 -6.76 -10.82 4.92
CA LEU A 148 -7.74 -11.00 5.99
C LEU A 148 -8.79 -9.88 6.01
N ILE A 149 -8.35 -8.62 5.89
CA ILE A 149 -9.28 -7.47 5.83
C ILE A 149 -10.12 -7.55 4.55
N LEU A 150 -9.52 -7.88 3.40
CA LEU A 150 -10.25 -8.06 2.14
C LEU A 150 -11.34 -9.15 2.26
N CYS A 151 -11.01 -10.31 2.80
CA CYS A 151 -11.98 -11.38 3.05
C CYS A 151 -13.09 -10.92 4.00
N THR A 152 -12.75 -10.21 5.07
CA THR A 152 -13.73 -9.67 6.01
C THR A 152 -14.68 -8.70 5.33
N VAL A 153 -14.16 -7.76 4.55
CA VAL A 153 -14.99 -6.80 3.78
C VAL A 153 -15.87 -7.53 2.76
N MET A 154 -15.32 -8.51 2.04
CA MET A 154 -16.10 -9.30 1.09
C MET A 154 -17.27 -10.04 1.76
N VAL A 155 -17.06 -10.62 2.94
CA VAL A 155 -18.13 -11.34 3.66
C VAL A 155 -19.13 -10.38 4.29
N THR A 156 -18.67 -9.34 4.99
CA THR A 156 -19.55 -8.45 5.77
C THR A 156 -20.32 -7.45 4.91
N MET A 157 -19.79 -7.11 3.76
CA MET A 157 -20.36 -6.09 2.88
C MET A 157 -20.83 -6.66 1.53
N TRP A 158 -21.02 -7.98 1.46
CA TRP A 158 -21.46 -8.66 0.23
C TRP A 158 -22.74 -8.07 -0.36
N SER A 159 -23.69 -7.66 0.48
CA SER A 159 -24.93 -7.00 0.04
C SER A 159 -24.69 -5.70 -0.74
N ARG A 160 -23.58 -5.00 -0.49
CA ARG A 160 -23.21 -3.76 -1.20
C ARG A 160 -22.32 -4.00 -2.41
N PHE A 161 -21.35 -4.89 -2.28
CA PHE A 161 -20.32 -5.12 -3.30
C PHE A 161 -20.55 -6.37 -4.13
N GLY A 162 -21.42 -7.29 -3.65
CA GLY A 162 -21.70 -8.55 -4.33
C GLY A 162 -22.19 -8.33 -5.75
N GLY A 163 -23.10 -7.39 -5.95
CA GLY A 163 -23.61 -7.04 -7.29
C GLY A 163 -22.50 -6.53 -8.23
N PHE A 164 -21.57 -5.70 -7.74
CA PHE A 164 -20.43 -5.25 -8.52
C PHE A 164 -19.47 -6.41 -8.85
N VAL A 165 -19.14 -7.23 -7.85
CA VAL A 165 -18.30 -8.41 -8.06
C VAL A 165 -18.95 -9.39 -9.02
N GLU A 166 -20.26 -9.61 -8.87
CA GLU A 166 -21.04 -10.47 -9.75
C GLU A 166 -21.05 -9.93 -11.18
N GLU A 167 -21.44 -8.68 -11.38
CA GLU A 167 -21.60 -8.08 -12.72
C GLU A 167 -20.24 -7.85 -13.42
N LYS A 168 -19.23 -7.32 -12.71
CA LYS A 168 -17.97 -6.89 -13.33
C LYS A 168 -16.86 -7.94 -13.31
N ILE A 169 -16.93 -8.88 -12.35
CA ILE A 169 -15.86 -9.88 -12.18
C ILE A 169 -16.39 -11.27 -12.56
N LEU A 170 -17.53 -11.68 -12.01
CA LEU A 170 -17.99 -13.06 -12.14
C LEU A 170 -18.80 -13.31 -13.42
N GLN A 171 -19.70 -12.40 -13.82
CA GLN A 171 -20.50 -12.55 -15.04
C GLN A 171 -19.67 -12.66 -16.33
N PRO A 172 -18.58 -11.91 -16.55
CA PRO A 172 -17.74 -12.13 -17.73
C PRO A 172 -17.15 -13.54 -17.82
N PHE A 173 -16.98 -14.22 -16.68
CA PHE A 173 -16.55 -15.63 -16.61
C PHE A 173 -17.77 -16.58 -16.64
N ALA A 174 -18.85 -16.29 -15.89
CA ALA A 174 -20.05 -17.10 -15.82
C ALA A 174 -20.75 -17.23 -17.17
N GLY A 175 -20.85 -16.12 -17.90
CA GLY A 175 -21.45 -16.12 -19.26
C GLY A 175 -20.70 -16.99 -20.27
N ARG A 176 -19.40 -17.28 -20.03
CA ARG A 176 -18.61 -18.22 -20.85
C ARG A 176 -18.80 -19.68 -20.46
N PHE A 177 -19.22 -19.98 -19.24
CA PHE A 177 -19.26 -21.33 -18.69
C PHE A 177 -20.67 -21.81 -18.31
N ASN A 178 -21.73 -20.97 -18.49
CA ASN A 178 -23.11 -21.28 -18.10
C ASN A 178 -23.23 -21.85 -16.67
N ALA A 179 -22.38 -21.39 -15.76
CA ALA A 179 -22.24 -21.91 -14.41
C ALA A 179 -22.75 -20.89 -13.38
N ASP A 180 -23.39 -21.38 -12.34
CA ASP A 180 -23.80 -20.57 -11.18
C ASP A 180 -22.58 -19.95 -10.51
N VAL A 181 -22.67 -18.70 -10.08
CA VAL A 181 -21.57 -17.91 -9.47
C VAL A 181 -20.90 -18.66 -8.31
N TRP A 182 -21.67 -19.40 -7.52
CA TRP A 182 -21.15 -20.21 -6.42
C TRP A 182 -20.25 -21.36 -6.87
N TRP A 183 -20.56 -22.00 -8.01
CA TRP A 183 -19.74 -23.01 -8.59
C TRP A 183 -18.44 -22.45 -9.17
N LEU A 184 -18.47 -21.20 -9.67
CA LEU A 184 -17.28 -20.49 -10.11
C LEU A 184 -16.38 -20.12 -8.92
N PHE A 185 -16.97 -19.69 -7.80
CA PHE A 185 -16.22 -19.42 -6.58
C PHE A 185 -15.62 -20.69 -6.00
N ALA A 186 -16.38 -21.76 -5.91
CA ALA A 186 -15.90 -23.08 -5.51
C ALA A 186 -14.81 -23.61 -6.49
N GLY A 187 -15.01 -23.42 -7.78
CA GLY A 187 -14.02 -23.75 -8.82
C GLY A 187 -12.75 -22.95 -8.69
N LEU A 188 -12.83 -21.64 -8.40
CA LEU A 188 -11.68 -20.79 -8.16
C LEU A 188 -10.91 -21.22 -6.90
N VAL A 189 -11.60 -21.52 -5.81
CA VAL A 189 -10.99 -22.07 -4.59
C VAL A 189 -10.33 -23.40 -4.86
N LEU A 190 -11.00 -24.31 -5.57
CA LEU A 190 -10.48 -25.61 -5.99
C LEU A 190 -9.25 -25.44 -6.91
N LEU A 191 -9.29 -24.49 -7.83
CA LEU A 191 -8.19 -24.16 -8.75
C LEU A 191 -7.00 -23.56 -8.01
N CYS A 192 -7.23 -22.73 -6.98
CA CYS A 192 -6.20 -22.22 -6.09
C CYS A 192 -5.58 -23.38 -5.29
N VAL A 193 -6.39 -24.25 -4.70
CA VAL A 193 -5.90 -25.44 -3.96
C VAL A 193 -5.15 -26.39 -4.89
N ALA A 194 -5.72 -26.70 -6.05
CA ALA A 194 -5.07 -27.53 -7.06
C ALA A 194 -3.79 -26.89 -7.59
N GLY A 195 -3.77 -25.57 -7.78
CA GLY A 195 -2.60 -24.79 -8.15
C GLY A 195 -1.49 -24.89 -7.09
N VAL A 196 -1.83 -24.76 -5.82
CA VAL A 196 -0.89 -24.94 -4.70
C VAL A 196 -0.35 -26.38 -4.67
N LEU A 197 -1.22 -27.37 -4.83
CA LEU A 197 -0.83 -28.79 -4.89
C LEU A 197 0.01 -29.11 -6.12
N ALA A 198 -0.35 -28.55 -7.28
CA ALA A 198 0.42 -28.71 -8.53
C ALA A 198 1.80 -28.05 -8.40
N VAL A 199 1.88 -26.83 -7.85
CA VAL A 199 3.15 -26.15 -7.56
C VAL A 199 3.99 -26.97 -6.59
N TRP A 200 3.37 -27.55 -5.55
CA TRP A 200 4.05 -28.42 -4.61
C TRP A 200 4.58 -29.70 -5.25
N LYS A 201 3.79 -30.35 -6.11
CA LYS A 201 4.14 -31.60 -6.80
C LYS A 201 5.13 -31.38 -7.96
N LEU A 202 4.98 -30.26 -8.69
CA LEU A 202 5.78 -29.91 -9.87
C LEU A 202 6.99 -29.02 -9.56
N ARG A 203 7.26 -28.72 -8.28
CA ARG A 203 8.32 -27.81 -7.84
C ARG A 203 9.72 -28.14 -8.39
N ASN A 204 9.96 -29.41 -8.73
CA ASN A 204 11.24 -29.87 -9.25
C ASN A 204 11.32 -29.86 -10.80
N LEU A 205 10.20 -29.60 -11.50
CA LEU A 205 10.15 -29.67 -12.96
C LEU A 205 10.45 -28.33 -13.66
N SER A 206 10.30 -27.19 -12.97
CA SER A 206 10.51 -25.89 -13.59
C SER A 206 11.15 -24.90 -12.60
N LYS A 207 12.19 -24.17 -13.06
CA LYS A 207 12.84 -23.11 -12.28
C LYS A 207 11.85 -22.02 -11.83
N VAL A 208 10.85 -21.71 -12.65
CA VAL A 208 9.82 -20.71 -12.33
C VAL A 208 8.92 -21.20 -11.20
N ILE A 209 8.46 -22.44 -11.27
CA ILE A 209 7.60 -23.07 -10.25
C ILE A 209 8.37 -23.21 -8.92
N SER A 210 9.64 -23.60 -8.97
CA SER A 210 10.51 -23.68 -7.80
C SER A 210 10.70 -22.29 -7.15
N ALA A 211 10.91 -21.25 -7.95
CA ALA A 211 11.04 -19.88 -7.45
C ALA A 211 9.74 -19.38 -6.81
N LEU A 212 8.58 -19.65 -7.43
CA LEU A 212 7.27 -19.29 -6.86
C LEU A 212 6.99 -20.03 -5.55
N PHE A 213 7.29 -21.33 -5.50
CA PHE A 213 7.17 -22.11 -4.27
C PHE A 213 8.11 -21.62 -3.17
N GLY A 214 9.37 -21.30 -3.53
CA GLY A 214 10.33 -20.68 -2.62
C GLY A 214 9.83 -19.34 -2.06
N PHE A 215 9.20 -18.52 -2.89
CA PHE A 215 8.60 -17.26 -2.49
C PHE A 215 7.43 -17.45 -1.49
N VAL A 216 6.46 -18.31 -1.82
CA VAL A 216 5.33 -18.63 -0.93
C VAL A 216 5.80 -19.24 0.39
N LYS A 217 6.75 -20.17 0.33
CA LYS A 217 7.38 -20.77 1.52
C LYS A 217 8.10 -19.71 2.36
N GLY A 218 8.80 -18.76 1.73
CA GLY A 218 9.46 -17.64 2.40
C GLY A 218 8.46 -16.72 3.10
N LEU A 219 7.33 -16.40 2.45
CA LEU A 219 6.24 -15.65 3.07
C LEU A 219 5.68 -16.38 4.30
N TRP A 220 5.38 -17.67 4.17
CA TRP A 220 4.87 -18.48 5.28
C TRP A 220 5.85 -18.57 6.45
N GLN A 221 7.12 -18.80 6.16
CA GLN A 221 8.17 -18.80 7.18
C GLN A 221 8.30 -17.44 7.87
N GLY A 222 8.16 -16.33 7.13
CA GLY A 222 8.08 -14.98 7.67
C GLY A 222 6.93 -14.81 8.65
N VAL A 223 5.72 -15.28 8.30
CA VAL A 223 4.56 -15.24 9.18
C VAL A 223 4.79 -16.06 10.44
N VAL A 224 5.22 -17.31 10.31
CA VAL A 224 5.42 -18.23 11.45
C VAL A 224 6.54 -17.76 12.38
N SER A 225 7.59 -17.11 11.86
CA SER A 225 8.71 -16.62 12.66
C SER A 225 8.30 -15.53 13.67
N CYS A 226 7.21 -14.80 13.41
CA CYS A 226 6.65 -13.84 14.36
C CYS A 226 6.29 -14.50 15.70
N PHE A 227 5.66 -15.68 15.68
CA PHE A 227 5.23 -16.37 16.88
C PHE A 227 6.38 -16.91 17.73
N LYS A 228 7.60 -16.95 17.18
CA LYS A 228 8.82 -17.29 17.91
C LYS A 228 9.38 -16.12 18.72
N MET A 229 8.86 -14.90 18.51
CA MET A 229 9.28 -13.71 19.26
C MET A 229 8.70 -13.74 20.68
N LYS A 230 9.51 -13.32 21.67
CA LYS A 230 9.10 -13.24 23.08
C LYS A 230 7.84 -12.36 23.30
N ARG A 231 7.64 -11.33 22.45
CA ARG A 231 6.52 -10.37 22.53
C ARG A 231 5.74 -10.29 21.21
N TRP A 232 5.39 -11.44 20.61
CA TRP A 232 4.67 -11.51 19.35
C TRP A 232 3.33 -10.75 19.35
N TRP A 233 2.65 -10.69 20.51
CA TRP A 233 1.39 -9.94 20.66
C TRP A 233 1.56 -8.44 20.47
N VAL A 234 2.74 -7.85 20.87
CA VAL A 234 3.05 -6.43 20.64
C VAL A 234 3.18 -6.13 19.13
N PHE A 235 3.77 -7.06 18.39
CA PHE A 235 3.85 -6.98 16.94
C PHE A 235 2.44 -6.95 16.30
N LEU A 236 1.51 -7.79 16.78
CA LEU A 236 0.13 -7.80 16.29
C LEU A 236 -0.61 -6.51 16.65
N ILE A 237 -0.43 -5.97 17.86
CA ILE A 237 -1.01 -4.69 18.24
C ILE A 237 -0.53 -3.58 17.32
N TYR A 238 0.78 -3.47 17.07
CA TYR A 238 1.28 -2.46 16.13
C TYR A 238 0.76 -2.69 14.71
N THR A 239 0.61 -3.92 14.27
CA THR A 239 -0.02 -4.23 12.98
C THR A 239 -1.46 -3.71 12.94
N ALA A 240 -2.27 -4.01 13.95
CA ALA A 240 -3.65 -3.51 14.06
C ALA A 240 -3.70 -1.96 14.08
N LEU A 241 -2.80 -1.31 14.83
CA LEU A 241 -2.72 0.16 14.90
C LEU A 241 -2.34 0.76 13.54
N ILE A 242 -1.41 0.16 12.79
CA ILE A 242 -1.04 0.63 11.45
C ILE A 242 -2.26 0.61 10.53
N TRP A 243 -3.01 -0.50 10.48
CA TRP A 243 -4.18 -0.63 9.63
C TRP A 243 -5.34 0.25 10.08
N LEU A 244 -5.48 0.46 11.40
CA LEU A 244 -6.42 1.44 11.97
C LEU A 244 -6.07 2.86 11.50
N MET A 245 -4.80 3.25 11.49
CA MET A 245 -4.38 4.56 10.99
C MET A 245 -4.68 4.71 9.49
N TYR A 246 -4.45 3.68 8.69
CA TYR A 246 -4.80 3.70 7.26
C TYR A 246 -6.31 3.86 7.04
N TRP A 247 -7.12 3.16 7.83
CA TRP A 247 -8.57 3.33 7.80
C TRP A 247 -8.98 4.76 8.22
N LEU A 248 -8.40 5.29 9.29
CA LEU A 248 -8.64 6.66 9.74
C LEU A 248 -8.27 7.68 8.67
N MET A 249 -7.18 7.49 7.94
CA MET A 249 -6.82 8.37 6.82
C MET A 249 -7.93 8.43 5.77
N SER A 250 -8.43 7.28 5.31
CA SER A 250 -9.53 7.25 4.35
C SER A 250 -10.82 7.85 4.92
N TRP A 251 -11.12 7.54 6.19
CA TRP A 251 -12.31 8.05 6.87
C TRP A 251 -12.28 9.57 7.05
N THR A 252 -11.17 10.11 7.51
CA THR A 252 -11.03 11.58 7.72
C THR A 252 -11.07 12.34 6.40
N ILE A 253 -10.56 11.78 5.30
CA ILE A 253 -10.71 12.40 3.98
C ILE A 253 -12.17 12.40 3.51
N LEU A 254 -12.94 11.33 3.74
CA LEU A 254 -14.39 11.37 3.48
C LEU A 254 -15.08 12.46 4.31
N ARG A 255 -14.70 12.60 5.58
CA ARG A 255 -15.23 13.65 6.47
C ARG A 255 -14.83 15.07 6.03
N SER A 256 -13.69 15.25 5.34
CA SER A 256 -13.29 16.54 4.81
C SER A 256 -14.22 17.09 3.74
N LEU A 257 -14.96 16.21 3.09
CA LEU A 257 -15.94 16.53 2.03
C LEU A 257 -17.39 16.53 2.57
N SER A 258 -17.61 16.26 3.85
CA SER A 258 -18.95 16.22 4.45
C SER A 258 -19.40 17.59 4.91
N GLY A 259 -20.63 18.00 4.53
CA GLY A 259 -21.21 19.26 4.97
C GLY A 259 -20.55 20.51 4.39
N VAL A 260 -19.83 20.35 3.27
CA VAL A 260 -19.22 21.49 2.55
C VAL A 260 -20.28 22.33 1.84
N ASP A 261 -20.04 23.64 1.72
CA ASP A 261 -20.87 24.52 0.91
C ASP A 261 -20.63 24.24 -0.58
N VAL A 262 -21.59 23.59 -1.20
CA VAL A 262 -21.56 23.23 -2.62
C VAL A 262 -22.22 24.25 -3.53
N SER A 263 -22.64 25.41 -3.02
CA SER A 263 -23.37 26.44 -3.78
C SER A 263 -22.58 26.99 -4.97
N ALA A 264 -21.26 26.93 -4.90
CA ALA A 264 -20.34 27.37 -5.98
C ALA A 264 -20.13 26.31 -7.07
N LEU A 265 -20.71 25.09 -6.91
CA LEU A 265 -20.54 23.97 -7.83
C LEU A 265 -21.75 23.84 -8.74
N SER A 266 -21.57 23.23 -9.92
CA SER A 266 -22.71 22.87 -10.77
C SER A 266 -23.64 21.87 -10.06
N LEU A 267 -24.93 21.85 -10.39
CA LEU A 267 -25.92 20.98 -9.73
C LEU A 267 -25.51 19.51 -9.77
N ASP A 268 -25.04 19.01 -10.91
CA ASP A 268 -24.60 17.62 -11.06
C ASP A 268 -23.39 17.30 -10.18
N PHE A 269 -22.44 18.26 -10.13
CA PHE A 269 -21.21 18.09 -9.36
C PHE A 269 -21.47 18.19 -7.86
N SER A 270 -22.36 19.10 -7.44
CA SER A 270 -22.76 19.25 -6.04
C SER A 270 -23.50 18.01 -5.52
N ALA A 271 -24.40 17.45 -6.32
CA ALA A 271 -25.09 16.19 -5.99
C ALA A 271 -24.11 15.02 -5.84
N ALA A 272 -23.09 14.96 -6.67
CA ALA A 272 -22.08 13.92 -6.60
C ALA A 272 -21.13 14.07 -5.39
N VAL A 273 -20.74 15.29 -5.03
CA VAL A 273 -19.97 15.58 -3.79
C VAL A 273 -20.82 15.25 -2.56
N SER A 274 -22.11 15.56 -2.57
CA SER A 274 -23.03 15.19 -1.49
C SER A 274 -23.10 13.69 -1.29
N ARG A 275 -23.22 12.89 -2.37
CA ARG A 275 -23.17 11.40 -2.27
C ARG A 275 -21.84 10.91 -1.70
N LEU A 276 -20.73 11.51 -2.11
CA LEU A 276 -19.42 11.14 -1.56
C LEU A 276 -19.34 11.41 -0.05
N SER A 277 -19.98 12.49 0.42
CA SER A 277 -20.03 12.85 1.84
C SER A 277 -20.94 11.94 2.69
N GLU A 278 -21.87 11.20 2.08
CA GLU A 278 -22.75 10.23 2.74
C GLU A 278 -22.05 8.88 3.02
N LEU A 279 -20.87 8.65 2.42
CA LEU A 279 -20.14 7.42 2.62
C LEU A 279 -19.70 7.26 4.08
N GLY A 280 -19.92 6.06 4.62
CA GLY A 280 -19.71 5.72 6.01
C GLY A 280 -18.32 5.14 6.33
N PRO A 281 -18.10 4.76 7.60
CA PRO A 281 -16.85 4.15 8.04
C PRO A 281 -16.51 2.84 7.32
N SER A 282 -17.54 2.08 6.94
CA SER A 282 -17.38 0.83 6.16
C SER A 282 -16.90 1.10 4.74
N ASP A 283 -17.38 2.18 4.13
CA ASP A 283 -16.98 2.58 2.79
C ASP A 283 -15.54 3.10 2.79
N ALA A 284 -15.13 3.80 3.87
CA ALA A 284 -13.74 4.17 4.09
C ALA A 284 -12.81 2.95 4.17
N LEU A 285 -13.27 1.85 4.79
CA LEU A 285 -12.51 0.60 4.86
C LEU A 285 -12.33 -0.01 3.46
N PHE A 286 -13.37 -0.01 2.64
CA PHE A 286 -13.29 -0.45 1.25
C PHE A 286 -12.31 0.43 0.44
N LEU A 287 -12.42 1.76 0.55
CA LEU A 287 -11.53 2.69 -0.16
C LEU A 287 -10.08 2.56 0.29
N MET A 288 -9.83 2.33 1.58
CA MET A 288 -8.49 2.00 2.10
C MET A 288 -7.94 0.73 1.44
N LEU A 289 -8.76 -0.33 1.31
CA LEU A 289 -8.34 -1.57 0.65
C LEU A 289 -8.01 -1.34 -0.83
N VAL A 290 -8.89 -0.65 -1.55
CA VAL A 290 -8.69 -0.31 -2.97
C VAL A 290 -7.42 0.51 -3.15
N GLY A 291 -7.21 1.52 -2.30
CA GLY A 291 -5.98 2.32 -2.27
C GLY A 291 -4.73 1.48 -1.98
N SER A 292 -4.82 0.52 -1.05
CA SER A 292 -3.71 -0.39 -0.73
C SER A 292 -3.36 -1.31 -1.92
N LEU A 293 -4.37 -1.78 -2.68
CA LEU A 293 -4.16 -2.59 -3.88
C LEU A 293 -3.47 -1.79 -5.00
N SER A 294 -3.67 -0.47 -5.08
CA SER A 294 -2.98 0.38 -6.06
C SER A 294 -1.45 0.33 -5.92
N SER A 295 -0.95 0.04 -4.71
CA SER A 295 0.49 -0.12 -4.44
C SER A 295 1.13 -1.32 -5.13
N LEU A 296 0.34 -2.25 -5.68
CA LEU A 296 0.83 -3.36 -6.50
C LEU A 296 1.31 -2.88 -7.88
N VAL A 297 0.79 -1.76 -8.37
CA VAL A 297 1.23 -1.14 -9.62
C VAL A 297 2.62 -0.53 -9.40
N PRO A 298 3.63 -0.92 -10.18
CA PRO A 298 5.01 -0.48 -9.97
C PRO A 298 5.28 0.91 -10.54
N VAL A 299 4.62 1.93 -9.98
CA VAL A 299 4.82 3.35 -10.33
C VAL A 299 5.44 4.12 -9.18
N PRO A 300 6.27 5.17 -9.45
CA PRO A 300 6.85 6.00 -8.41
C PRO A 300 5.76 6.59 -7.52
N GLY A 301 5.90 6.46 -6.22
CA GLY A 301 4.98 7.02 -5.23
C GLY A 301 3.51 6.60 -5.34
N GLY A 302 3.14 5.71 -6.27
CA GLY A 302 1.72 5.38 -6.53
C GLY A 302 0.99 6.39 -7.40
N PHE A 303 1.69 7.42 -7.91
CA PHE A 303 1.09 8.50 -8.72
C PHE A 303 0.32 7.96 -9.93
N GLY A 304 -0.87 8.49 -10.13
CA GLY A 304 -1.78 8.06 -11.19
C GLY A 304 -2.49 6.74 -10.88
N ALA A 305 -1.77 5.70 -10.45
CA ALA A 305 -2.38 4.41 -10.14
C ALA A 305 -3.40 4.50 -9.01
N PHE A 306 -3.05 5.15 -7.90
CA PHE A 306 -3.97 5.38 -6.79
C PHE A 306 -5.20 6.17 -7.25
N HIS A 307 -4.97 7.29 -7.94
CA HIS A 307 -6.04 8.17 -8.44
C HIS A 307 -7.01 7.41 -9.34
N TYR A 308 -6.49 6.72 -10.35
CA TYR A 308 -7.30 6.01 -11.33
C TYR A 308 -8.10 4.86 -10.69
N ILE A 309 -7.44 4.04 -9.87
CA ILE A 309 -8.08 2.85 -9.28
C ILE A 309 -9.14 3.26 -8.25
N VAL A 310 -8.86 4.25 -7.39
CA VAL A 310 -9.80 4.71 -6.37
C VAL A 310 -11.00 5.43 -7.01
N ALA A 311 -10.77 6.32 -7.99
CA ALA A 311 -11.86 6.99 -8.71
C ALA A 311 -12.72 6.00 -9.50
N THR A 312 -12.11 4.99 -10.12
CA THR A 312 -12.85 3.90 -10.80
C THR A 312 -13.70 3.11 -9.82
N ALA A 313 -13.17 2.78 -8.64
CA ALA A 313 -13.93 2.07 -7.62
C ALA A 313 -15.12 2.90 -7.12
N LEU A 314 -14.94 4.20 -6.89
CA LEU A 314 -16.03 5.11 -6.52
C LEU A 314 -17.09 5.20 -7.61
N ALA A 315 -16.69 5.25 -8.87
CA ALA A 315 -17.62 5.30 -10.00
C ALA A 315 -18.39 3.98 -10.16
N SER A 316 -17.69 2.85 -10.08
CA SER A 316 -18.29 1.54 -10.36
C SER A 316 -19.14 1.01 -9.21
N VAL A 317 -18.78 1.30 -7.95
CA VAL A 317 -19.46 0.75 -6.76
C VAL A 317 -20.54 1.71 -6.24
N TYR A 318 -20.25 3.01 -6.25
CA TYR A 318 -21.13 4.01 -5.63
C TYR A 318 -21.83 4.91 -6.64
N GLY A 319 -21.56 4.75 -7.94
CA GLY A 319 -22.12 5.61 -8.99
C GLY A 319 -21.68 7.07 -8.89
N ILE A 320 -20.55 7.33 -8.20
CA ILE A 320 -19.97 8.67 -8.06
C ILE A 320 -19.18 8.97 -9.34
N PRO A 321 -19.48 10.06 -10.07
CA PRO A 321 -18.76 10.40 -11.29
C PRO A 321 -17.24 10.41 -11.11
N PHE A 322 -16.52 9.83 -12.06
CA PHE A 322 -15.08 9.67 -11.99
C PHE A 322 -14.33 10.98 -11.63
N PRO A 323 -14.67 12.18 -12.18
CA PRO A 323 -14.02 13.43 -11.81
C PRO A 323 -14.17 13.80 -10.32
N VAL A 324 -15.30 13.45 -9.70
CA VAL A 324 -15.51 13.66 -8.25
C VAL A 324 -14.71 12.64 -7.43
N GLY A 325 -14.62 11.41 -7.90
CA GLY A 325 -13.75 10.39 -7.31
C GLY A 325 -12.27 10.80 -7.29
N ILE A 326 -11.83 11.56 -8.29
CA ILE A 326 -10.47 12.13 -8.36
C ILE A 326 -10.22 13.13 -7.23
N ILE A 327 -11.22 13.89 -6.76
CA ILE A 327 -11.05 14.81 -5.62
C ILE A 327 -10.69 14.04 -4.36
N PHE A 328 -11.47 13.01 -4.04
CA PHE A 328 -11.17 12.14 -2.89
C PHE A 328 -9.79 11.49 -3.02
N ALA A 329 -9.49 10.94 -4.21
CA ALA A 329 -8.20 10.28 -4.45
C ALA A 329 -7.03 11.25 -4.30
N THR A 330 -7.16 12.48 -4.80
CA THR A 330 -6.12 13.53 -4.67
C THR A 330 -5.96 13.94 -3.20
N LEU A 331 -7.03 14.27 -2.50
CA LEU A 331 -6.92 14.63 -1.08
C LEU A 331 -6.30 13.49 -0.25
N SER A 332 -6.68 12.26 -0.52
CA SER A 332 -6.15 11.08 0.19
C SER A 332 -4.67 10.83 -0.11
N HIS A 333 -4.29 10.84 -1.39
CA HIS A 333 -2.94 10.52 -1.80
C HIS A 333 -1.95 11.65 -1.50
N GLU A 334 -2.32 12.90 -1.81
CA GLU A 334 -1.41 14.03 -1.64
C GLU A 334 -1.21 14.40 -0.17
N SER A 335 -2.23 14.23 0.69
CA SER A 335 -2.05 14.41 2.14
C SER A 335 -0.99 13.43 2.69
N GLN A 336 -1.01 12.17 2.24
CA GLN A 336 0.00 11.19 2.61
C GLN A 336 1.36 11.50 2.00
N THR A 337 1.40 11.91 0.73
CA THR A 337 2.63 12.29 0.03
C THR A 337 3.33 13.44 0.75
N ILE A 338 2.59 14.48 1.15
CA ILE A 338 3.13 15.60 1.91
C ILE A 338 3.68 15.13 3.26
N ALA A 339 2.97 14.27 3.99
CA ALA A 339 3.45 13.71 5.24
C ALA A 339 4.76 12.92 5.06
N VAL A 340 4.87 12.11 3.99
CA VAL A 340 6.10 11.37 3.64
C VAL A 340 7.24 12.32 3.29
N LEU A 341 6.97 13.38 2.52
CA LEU A 341 7.98 14.39 2.16
C LEU A 341 8.53 15.08 3.40
N LEU A 342 7.67 15.55 4.30
CA LEU A 342 8.07 16.26 5.52
C LEU A 342 8.84 15.34 6.48
N CYS A 343 8.30 14.17 6.79
CA CYS A 343 8.95 13.22 7.68
C CYS A 343 10.23 12.64 7.08
N GLY A 344 10.24 12.35 5.77
CA GLY A 344 11.39 11.80 5.07
C GLY A 344 12.55 12.80 4.98
N ALA A 345 12.26 14.05 4.62
CA ALA A 345 13.26 15.11 4.58
C ALA A 345 13.85 15.38 5.99
N GLY A 346 12.97 15.50 7.01
CA GLY A 346 13.41 15.69 8.39
C GLY A 346 14.26 14.52 8.91
N SER A 347 13.88 13.28 8.57
CA SER A 347 14.64 12.08 8.94
C SER A 347 15.99 12.03 8.23
N TYR A 348 16.06 12.40 6.95
CA TYR A 348 17.30 12.46 6.19
C TYR A 348 18.28 13.48 6.81
N VAL A 349 17.79 14.68 7.12
CA VAL A 349 18.63 15.71 7.80
C VAL A 349 19.10 15.20 9.16
N SER A 350 18.20 14.60 9.97
CA SER A 350 18.56 14.04 11.28
C SER A 350 19.65 12.96 11.20
N GLU A 351 19.62 12.10 10.19
CA GLU A 351 20.65 11.06 9.98
C GLU A 351 21.97 11.61 9.40
N SER A 352 21.90 12.72 8.64
CA SER A 352 23.11 13.34 8.09
C SER A 352 23.90 14.13 9.14
N MET A 353 23.25 14.51 10.24
CA MET A 353 23.84 15.27 11.35
C MET A 353 24.34 14.39 12.52
N SER A 354 23.98 13.10 12.51
CA SER A 354 24.40 12.11 13.51
C SER A 354 25.60 11.28 13.02
#